data_2c9076b913b1368a8c3fc02c390bfc41
#
_entry.id   2c9076b913b1368a8c3fc02c390bfc41
#
_cell.length_a   1.000
_cell.length_b   1.000
_cell.length_c   1.000
_cell.angle_alpha   90.00
_cell.angle_beta   90.00
_cell.angle_gamma   90.00
#
_symmetry.space_group_name_H-M   'P 1'
#
loop_
_entity.id
_entity.type
_entity.pdbx_description
1 polymer ?
#
loop_
_entity_poly.entity_id
_entity_poly.type
_entity_poly.pdbx_seq_one_letter_code
_entity_poly.pdbx_strand_id
1 'polypeptide(L)'
;MGLVRSEACGLVRGSANVARRTLLSRILACTLTAAGVLAAPAAAQKRAPHRFNLPLARDLAADAAASARDRVPIFLFFDRYDCPYCERALARFVVPMAKEAPWRDRALFRQVEIDQPLPVVDFAGNATTHERLAARYGVSVTPTVAVVDGRGNVIGKPVVGLLTADFYAAYLEQAIDAGIGRLRGTTG
;
A
#
# COMPACT_ATOMS: atom_id res chain seq x y z
N MET A 1 -49.69 -5.92 -38.17
CA MET A 1 -49.54 -5.84 -39.64
C MET A 1 -48.05 -5.84 -39.91
N GLY A 2 -47.42 -6.71 -40.53
CA GLY A 2 -47.53 -7.92 -41.32
C GLY A 2 -46.13 -8.50 -41.27
N LEU A 3 -45.91 -9.74 -40.96
CA LEU A 3 -45.97 -10.93 -41.77
C LEU A 3 -45.27 -10.82 -43.14
N VAL A 4 -44.26 -11.67 -43.35
CA VAL A 4 -44.13 -12.61 -44.47
C VAL A 4 -42.72 -13.22 -44.36
N ARG A 5 -42.56 -14.50 -44.02
CA ARG A 5 -42.49 -15.71 -44.81
C ARG A 5 -41.34 -15.69 -45.83
N SER A 6 -40.45 -16.62 -45.89
CA SER A 6 -40.62 -18.09 -46.06
C SER A 6 -39.64 -18.58 -47.12
N GLU A 7 -39.08 -19.74 -46.87
CA GLU A 7 -38.84 -20.86 -47.81
C GLU A 7 -37.58 -20.78 -48.69
N ALA A 8 -36.90 -21.77 -49.09
CA ALA A 8 -37.02 -23.23 -48.93
C ALA A 8 -35.75 -23.88 -49.52
N CYS A 9 -35.42 -25.00 -49.00
CA CYS A 9 -35.24 -26.27 -49.64
C CYS A 9 -34.34 -26.39 -50.88
N GLY A 10 -33.35 -27.24 -50.79
CA GLY A 10 -32.58 -27.75 -51.92
C GLY A 10 -31.83 -29.02 -51.55
N LEU A 11 -32.58 -30.12 -51.46
CA LEU A 11 -32.03 -31.47 -51.38
C LEU A 11 -31.55 -31.91 -52.79
N VAL A 12 -30.30 -32.33 -52.90
CA VAL A 12 -29.89 -33.16 -54.05
C VAL A 12 -29.16 -34.41 -53.56
N ARG A 13 -29.80 -35.49 -53.78
CA ARG A 13 -29.27 -36.85 -53.68
C ARG A 13 -28.41 -37.16 -54.90
N GLY A 14 -27.44 -38.03 -54.71
CA GLY A 14 -26.71 -38.71 -55.78
C GLY A 14 -25.48 -39.41 -55.22
N SER A 15 -25.63 -40.62 -54.79
CA SER A 15 -25.44 -41.93 -55.38
C SER A 15 -24.00 -42.35 -55.61
N ALA A 16 -23.60 -43.28 -54.79
CA ALA A 16 -22.70 -44.42 -54.89
C ALA A 16 -21.70 -44.52 -56.08
N ASN A 17 -20.45 -44.84 -55.79
CA ASN A 17 -19.80 -46.08 -56.13
C ASN A 17 -18.38 -46.24 -55.63
N VAL A 18 -18.21 -47.24 -54.82
CA VAL A 18 -17.18 -48.30 -54.81
C VAL A 18 -15.89 -48.07 -55.62
N ALA A 19 -14.80 -48.08 -54.95
CA ALA A 19 -13.63 -48.91 -55.31
C ALA A 19 -12.65 -48.99 -54.13
N ARG A 20 -12.48 -50.21 -53.67
CA ARG A 20 -11.40 -50.64 -52.77
C ARG A 20 -10.05 -50.37 -53.44
N ARG A 21 -9.13 -49.75 -52.66
CA ARG A 21 -7.75 -50.12 -52.74
C ARG A 21 -7.04 -49.74 -51.43
N THR A 22 -6.66 -50.79 -50.75
CA THR A 22 -5.62 -50.84 -49.73
C THR A 22 -4.38 -50.03 -50.11
N LEU A 23 -3.95 -49.19 -49.20
CA LEU A 23 -2.48 -49.03 -49.01
C LEU A 23 -2.22 -48.41 -47.63
N LEU A 24 -1.53 -49.19 -46.89
CA LEU A 24 -0.75 -48.84 -45.70
C LEU A 24 -0.25 -47.42 -45.73
N SER A 25 -0.31 -46.77 -44.61
CA SER A 25 0.91 -46.17 -44.14
C SER A 25 0.74 -44.89 -43.33
N ARG A 26 1.37 -44.95 -42.22
CA ARG A 26 1.94 -43.83 -41.47
C ARG A 26 0.95 -42.96 -40.73
N ILE A 27 0.62 -43.50 -39.58
CA ILE A 27 0.23 -42.72 -38.44
C ILE A 27 1.49 -41.89 -38.03
N LEU A 28 1.51 -40.64 -38.49
CA LEU A 28 2.46 -39.68 -37.98
C LEU A 28 1.83 -39.14 -36.67
N ALA A 29 2.28 -39.74 -35.57
CA ALA A 29 1.93 -39.27 -34.25
C ALA A 29 2.56 -37.89 -34.05
N CYS A 30 1.76 -36.85 -34.24
CA CYS A 30 2.14 -35.49 -33.84
C CYS A 30 2.05 -35.44 -32.31
N THR A 31 3.14 -35.76 -31.63
CA THR A 31 3.28 -35.50 -30.21
C THR A 31 3.38 -33.99 -30.02
N LEU A 32 2.25 -33.35 -29.71
CA LEU A 32 2.23 -32.01 -29.16
C LEU A 32 2.87 -32.09 -27.77
N THR A 33 4.15 -31.82 -27.70
CA THR A 33 4.81 -31.46 -26.44
C THR A 33 4.26 -30.11 -25.99
N ALA A 34 3.25 -30.16 -25.12
CA ALA A 34 2.83 -29.01 -24.37
C ALA A 34 4.00 -28.62 -23.45
N ALA A 35 4.85 -27.70 -23.91
CA ALA A 35 5.83 -27.04 -23.07
C ALA A 35 5.04 -26.19 -22.07
N GLY A 36 4.76 -26.77 -20.91
CA GLY A 36 4.23 -26.06 -19.76
C GLY A 36 5.24 -24.98 -19.37
N VAL A 37 4.97 -23.73 -19.72
CA VAL A 37 5.67 -22.58 -19.16
C VAL A 37 5.34 -22.56 -17.67
N LEU A 38 6.21 -23.16 -16.87
CA LEU A 38 6.20 -22.96 -15.41
C LEU A 38 6.51 -21.48 -15.18
N ALA A 39 5.47 -20.66 -15.03
CA ALA A 39 5.62 -19.31 -14.53
C ALA A 39 6.25 -19.43 -13.14
N ALA A 40 7.55 -19.18 -13.04
CA ALA A 40 8.22 -19.05 -11.77
C ALA A 40 7.50 -17.94 -10.97
N PRO A 41 7.15 -18.16 -9.71
CA PRO A 41 6.60 -17.09 -8.89
C PRO A 41 7.62 -15.96 -8.90
N ALA A 42 7.19 -14.76 -9.31
CA ALA A 42 8.01 -13.57 -9.21
C ALA A 42 8.42 -13.44 -7.74
N ALA A 43 9.68 -13.78 -7.46
CA ALA A 43 10.23 -13.61 -6.13
C ALA A 43 10.10 -12.15 -5.80
N ALA A 44 9.25 -11.82 -4.82
CA ALA A 44 9.12 -10.49 -4.30
C ALA A 44 10.53 -10.05 -3.87
N GLN A 45 11.13 -9.18 -4.66
CA GLN A 45 12.46 -8.65 -4.35
C GLN A 45 12.35 -7.95 -3.00
N LYS A 46 12.97 -8.52 -1.99
CA LYS A 46 13.14 -7.86 -0.69
C LYS A 46 13.93 -6.58 -0.95
N ARG A 47 13.23 -5.47 -1.01
CA ARG A 47 13.85 -4.16 -1.10
C ARG A 47 14.67 -3.93 0.16
N ALA A 48 15.86 -3.35 0.02
CA ALA A 48 16.67 -2.99 1.18
C ALA A 48 15.92 -1.88 1.97
N PRO A 49 15.77 -2.01 3.29
CA PRO A 49 15.11 -0.97 4.08
C PRO A 49 15.92 0.33 4.01
N HIS A 50 15.27 1.46 4.28
CA HIS A 50 15.97 2.73 4.49
C HIS A 50 17.06 2.53 5.54
N ARG A 51 18.17 3.25 5.38
CA ARG A 51 19.27 3.23 6.34
C ARG A 51 18.85 3.73 7.73
N PHE A 52 17.87 4.63 7.76
CA PHE A 52 17.27 5.18 8.97
C PHE A 52 15.78 4.90 8.96
N ASN A 53 15.27 4.28 10.01
CA ASN A 53 13.88 3.87 10.11
C ASN A 53 13.29 4.19 11.47
N LEU A 54 11.98 4.44 11.47
CA LEU A 54 11.13 4.38 12.66
C LEU A 54 10.55 2.96 12.80
N PRO A 55 9.95 2.64 13.95
CA PRO A 55 9.08 1.46 14.05
C PRO A 55 7.95 1.53 13.02
N LEU A 56 7.77 0.45 12.25
CA LEU A 56 6.66 0.35 11.30
C LEU A 56 5.33 0.38 12.04
N ALA A 57 4.31 0.99 11.45
CA ALA A 57 2.95 0.90 11.89
C ALA A 57 2.45 -0.53 11.70
N ARG A 58 2.31 -1.31 12.77
CA ARG A 58 1.84 -2.71 12.74
C ARG A 58 0.45 -2.87 13.32
N ASP A 59 0.18 -2.19 14.44
CA ASP A 59 -1.07 -2.25 15.16
C ASP A 59 -1.42 -0.85 15.70
N LEU A 60 -2.21 -0.12 14.93
CA LEU A 60 -2.63 1.23 15.30
C LEU A 60 -3.74 1.21 16.36
N ALA A 61 -4.45 0.09 16.55
CA ALA A 61 -5.40 -0.05 17.65
C ALA A 61 -4.66 -0.17 19.00
N ALA A 62 -3.56 -0.93 19.03
CA ALA A 62 -2.68 -0.98 20.20
C ALA A 62 -1.99 0.36 20.46
N ASP A 63 -1.53 1.05 19.40
CA ASP A 63 -0.98 2.41 19.52
C ASP A 63 -2.02 3.41 20.04
N ALA A 64 -3.27 3.29 19.63
CA ALA A 64 -4.39 4.11 20.13
C ALA A 64 -4.59 3.93 21.64
N ALA A 65 -4.55 2.70 22.12
CA ALA A 65 -4.63 2.42 23.55
C ALA A 65 -3.45 3.01 24.34
N ALA A 66 -2.23 2.92 23.78
CA ALA A 66 -1.04 3.54 24.37
C ALA A 66 -1.14 5.08 24.35
N SER A 67 -1.58 5.67 23.25
CA SER A 67 -1.81 7.11 23.10
C SER A 67 -2.80 7.64 24.16
N ALA A 68 -3.90 6.92 24.39
CA ALA A 68 -4.89 7.28 25.39
C ALA A 68 -4.34 7.21 26.82
N ARG A 69 -3.58 6.17 27.16
CA ARG A 69 -2.95 5.97 28.47
C ARG A 69 -1.92 7.06 28.77
N ASP A 70 -1.04 7.33 27.81
CA ASP A 70 0.13 8.19 28.00
C ASP A 70 -0.19 9.65 27.63
N ARG A 71 -1.37 9.93 27.08
CA ARG A 71 -1.83 11.25 26.60
C ARG A 71 -0.86 11.89 25.61
N VAL A 72 -0.35 11.10 24.68
CA VAL A 72 0.55 11.53 23.62
C VAL A 72 -0.05 11.19 22.25
N PRO A 73 0.15 12.05 21.24
CA PRO A 73 -0.35 11.79 19.89
C PRO A 73 0.44 10.68 19.21
N ILE A 74 -0.12 10.15 18.12
CA ILE A 74 0.55 9.23 17.24
C ILE A 74 1.09 10.03 16.05
N PHE A 75 2.40 9.93 15.81
CA PHE A 75 3.13 10.59 14.74
C PHE A 75 3.31 9.58 13.60
N LEU A 76 2.59 9.75 12.49
CA LEU A 76 2.68 8.92 11.31
C LEU A 76 3.59 9.58 10.28
N PHE A 77 4.71 8.92 9.98
CA PHE A 77 5.64 9.31 8.93
C PHE A 77 5.36 8.46 7.68
N PHE A 78 4.82 9.09 6.67
CA PHE A 78 4.53 8.46 5.38
C PHE A 78 5.72 8.63 4.46
N ASP A 79 6.26 7.52 4.01
CA ASP A 79 7.39 7.48 3.11
C ASP A 79 7.21 6.49 1.96
N ARG A 80 8.20 6.43 1.10
CA ARG A 80 8.29 5.53 -0.02
C ARG A 80 9.71 4.98 -0.07
N TYR A 81 9.84 3.75 -0.52
CA TYR A 81 11.13 3.08 -0.60
C TYR A 81 12.22 3.89 -1.33
N ASP A 82 11.92 4.41 -2.52
CA ASP A 82 12.87 5.17 -3.32
C ASP A 82 12.62 6.68 -3.18
N CYS A 83 12.91 7.22 -1.99
CA CYS A 83 12.63 8.60 -1.65
C CYS A 83 13.84 9.26 -0.95
N PRO A 84 14.73 9.92 -1.69
CA PRO A 84 15.89 10.60 -1.11
C PRO A 84 15.54 11.68 -0.08
N TYR A 85 14.39 12.35 -0.24
CA TYR A 85 13.89 13.33 0.71
C TYR A 85 13.42 12.67 2.00
N CYS A 86 12.82 11.46 1.91
CA CYS A 86 12.41 10.69 3.08
C CYS A 86 13.63 10.23 3.88
N GLU A 87 14.66 9.71 3.21
CA GLU A 87 15.92 9.32 3.84
C GLU A 87 16.57 10.50 4.56
N ARG A 88 16.58 11.68 3.93
CA ARG A 88 17.10 12.91 4.54
C ARG A 88 16.28 13.34 5.75
N ALA A 89 14.95 13.31 5.66
CA ALA A 89 14.06 13.66 6.75
C ALA A 89 14.21 12.70 7.94
N LEU A 90 14.27 11.40 7.67
CA LEU A 90 14.51 10.37 8.70
C LEU A 90 15.87 10.58 9.39
N ALA A 91 16.95 10.69 8.61
CA ALA A 91 18.31 10.76 9.15
C ALA A 91 18.57 12.02 9.99
N ARG A 92 18.06 13.16 9.53
CA ARG A 92 18.44 14.46 10.14
C ARG A 92 17.47 14.94 11.20
N PHE A 93 16.20 14.53 11.13
CA PHE A 93 15.15 15.10 11.96
C PHE A 93 14.36 14.05 12.73
N VAL A 94 13.70 13.13 12.01
CA VAL A 94 12.66 12.31 12.60
C VAL A 94 13.21 11.21 13.51
N VAL A 95 14.26 10.50 13.08
CA VAL A 95 14.88 9.44 13.90
C VAL A 95 15.60 10.01 15.13
N PRO A 96 16.38 11.11 15.05
CA PRO A 96 16.88 11.78 16.24
C PRO A 96 15.75 12.19 17.19
N MET A 97 14.70 12.85 16.69
CA MET A 97 13.54 13.25 17.47
C MET A 97 12.86 12.07 18.18
N ALA A 98 12.69 10.93 17.49
CA ALA A 98 12.07 9.73 18.05
C ALA A 98 12.94 9.02 19.11
N LYS A 99 14.25 9.31 19.17
CA LYS A 99 15.20 8.66 20.09
C LYS A 99 15.59 9.54 21.28
N GLU A 100 15.54 10.83 21.12
CA GLU A 100 16.09 11.80 22.09
C GLU A 100 14.98 12.47 22.90
N ALA A 101 15.28 12.72 24.17
CA ALA A 101 14.43 13.54 25.01
C ALA A 101 14.49 15.03 24.53
N PRO A 102 13.39 15.79 24.66
CA PRO A 102 12.12 15.37 25.25
C PRO A 102 11.16 14.69 24.27
N TRP A 103 11.48 14.58 22.99
CA TRP A 103 10.55 14.25 21.92
C TRP A 103 10.11 12.79 21.91
N ARG A 104 11.01 11.86 22.21
CA ARG A 104 10.74 10.42 22.21
C ARG A 104 9.53 10.04 23.09
N ASP A 105 9.29 10.81 24.16
CA ASP A 105 8.23 10.55 25.14
C ASP A 105 6.98 11.42 24.87
N ARG A 106 6.99 12.24 23.81
CA ARG A 106 5.93 13.18 23.48
C ARG A 106 5.03 12.74 22.32
N ALA A 107 5.41 11.70 21.61
CA ALA A 107 4.61 11.11 20.54
C ALA A 107 4.96 9.63 20.34
N LEU A 108 4.02 8.84 19.81
CA LEU A 108 4.27 7.49 19.34
C LEU A 108 4.65 7.56 17.85
N PHE A 109 5.95 7.41 17.57
CA PHE A 109 6.45 7.50 16.21
C PHE A 109 6.25 6.20 15.44
N ARG A 110 5.62 6.27 14.26
CA ARG A 110 5.37 5.13 13.38
C ARG A 110 5.64 5.50 11.92
N GLN A 111 6.20 4.56 11.17
CA GLN A 111 6.46 4.67 9.74
C GLN A 111 5.41 3.92 8.94
N VAL A 112 4.95 4.52 7.85
CA VAL A 112 3.98 3.96 6.91
C VAL A 112 4.56 4.06 5.50
N GLU A 113 4.90 2.93 4.90
CA GLU A 113 5.44 2.84 3.54
C GLU A 113 4.29 2.84 2.52
N ILE A 114 4.07 3.98 1.85
CA ILE A 114 2.86 4.19 1.03
C ILE A 114 2.79 3.36 -0.25
N ASP A 115 3.89 2.78 -0.66
CA ASP A 115 4.04 1.95 -1.86
C ASP A 115 4.21 0.46 -1.55
N GLN A 116 3.95 0.05 -0.30
CA GLN A 116 4.11 -1.32 0.16
C GLN A 116 2.79 -1.90 0.68
N PRO A 117 2.45 -3.14 0.30
CA PRO A 117 1.29 -3.85 0.82
C PRO A 117 1.57 -4.50 2.20
N LEU A 118 2.36 -3.84 3.05
CA LEU A 118 2.69 -4.33 4.38
C LEU A 118 1.42 -4.39 5.24
N PRO A 119 1.22 -5.49 6.00
CA PRO A 119 0.04 -5.62 6.84
C PRO A 119 0.09 -4.66 8.02
N VAL A 120 -1.06 -4.06 8.34
CA VAL A 120 -1.28 -3.23 9.51
C VAL A 120 -2.71 -3.42 10.02
N VAL A 121 -2.89 -3.36 11.34
CA VAL A 121 -4.20 -3.23 11.97
C VAL A 121 -4.50 -1.74 12.10
N ASP A 122 -5.65 -1.29 11.59
CA ASP A 122 -6.03 0.12 11.64
C ASP A 122 -6.57 0.53 13.03
N PHE A 123 -6.92 1.81 13.20
CA PHE A 123 -7.43 2.35 14.47
C PHE A 123 -8.75 1.73 14.95
N ALA A 124 -9.51 1.11 14.05
CA ALA A 124 -10.76 0.41 14.36
C ALA A 124 -10.55 -1.10 14.60
N GLY A 125 -9.31 -1.59 14.55
CA GLY A 125 -8.99 -3.00 14.72
C GLY A 125 -9.12 -3.84 13.45
N ASN A 126 -9.31 -3.22 12.27
CA ASN A 126 -9.46 -3.96 11.02
C ASN A 126 -8.10 -4.19 10.36
N ALA A 127 -7.92 -5.39 9.78
CA ALA A 127 -6.74 -5.69 8.98
C ALA A 127 -6.77 -4.88 7.67
N THR A 128 -5.65 -4.23 7.35
CA THR A 128 -5.46 -3.44 6.12
C THR A 128 -3.98 -3.48 5.70
N THR A 129 -3.58 -2.61 4.78
CA THR A 129 -2.19 -2.47 4.35
C THR A 129 -1.73 -1.02 4.48
N HIS A 130 -0.41 -0.80 4.53
CA HIS A 130 0.21 0.51 4.55
C HIS A 130 -0.25 1.37 3.37
N GLU A 131 -0.28 0.81 2.17
CA GLU A 131 -0.77 1.46 0.95
C GLU A 131 -2.22 1.96 1.12
N ARG A 132 -3.13 1.08 1.59
CA ARG A 132 -4.54 1.44 1.82
C ARG A 132 -4.71 2.44 2.96
N LEU A 133 -3.89 2.33 3.99
CA LEU A 133 -3.87 3.30 5.09
C LEU A 133 -3.46 4.68 4.56
N ALA A 134 -2.37 4.77 3.80
CA ALA A 134 -1.92 6.02 3.19
C ALA A 134 -2.96 6.65 2.26
N ALA A 135 -3.65 5.83 1.46
CA ALA A 135 -4.74 6.28 0.59
C ALA A 135 -5.90 6.89 1.39
N ARG A 136 -6.26 6.32 2.55
CA ARG A 136 -7.29 6.90 3.46
C ARG A 136 -6.89 8.27 4.01
N TYR A 137 -5.58 8.51 4.21
CA TYR A 137 -5.05 9.82 4.60
C TYR A 137 -4.84 10.78 3.43
N GLY A 138 -5.12 10.35 2.18
CA GLY A 138 -4.91 11.16 0.97
C GLY A 138 -3.45 11.47 0.68
N VAL A 139 -2.52 10.65 1.19
CA VAL A 139 -1.08 10.89 1.03
C VAL A 139 -0.63 10.44 -0.36
N SER A 140 -0.18 11.40 -1.16
CA SER A 140 0.39 11.18 -2.49
C SER A 140 1.83 11.69 -2.63
N VAL A 141 2.26 12.56 -1.71
CA VAL A 141 3.60 13.17 -1.66
C VAL A 141 4.35 12.63 -0.46
N THR A 142 5.64 12.32 -0.64
CA THR A 142 6.52 11.86 0.44
C THR A 142 7.80 12.70 0.54
N PRO A 143 8.34 12.92 1.74
CA PRO A 143 7.76 12.55 3.02
C PRO A 143 6.49 13.35 3.36
N THR A 144 5.55 12.75 4.05
CA THR A 144 4.44 13.46 4.70
C THR A 144 4.36 13.02 6.15
N VAL A 145 4.10 13.96 7.05
CA VAL A 145 3.85 13.68 8.47
C VAL A 145 2.43 14.07 8.81
N ALA A 146 1.69 13.16 9.43
CA ALA A 146 0.42 13.44 10.06
C ALA A 146 0.50 13.09 11.55
N VAL A 147 0.13 14.04 12.40
CA VAL A 147 -0.08 13.78 13.82
C VAL A 147 -1.55 13.51 14.04
N VAL A 148 -1.86 12.38 14.69
CA VAL A 148 -3.24 11.90 14.82
C VAL A 148 -3.58 11.57 16.26
N ASP A 149 -4.89 11.58 16.55
CA ASP A 149 -5.44 11.10 17.84
C ASP A 149 -5.58 9.55 17.85
N GLY A 150 -6.02 8.99 18.97
CA GLY A 150 -6.26 7.55 19.11
C GLY A 150 -7.42 7.01 18.26
N ARG A 151 -8.15 7.86 17.53
CA ARG A 151 -9.17 7.45 16.55
C ARG A 151 -8.66 7.54 15.12
N GLY A 152 -7.41 8.02 14.93
CA GLY A 152 -6.81 8.25 13.63
C GLY A 152 -7.22 9.58 12.97
N ASN A 153 -7.86 10.50 13.70
CA ASN A 153 -8.17 11.81 13.16
C ASN A 153 -6.92 12.69 13.16
N VAL A 154 -6.67 13.36 12.05
CA VAL A 154 -5.53 14.27 11.91
C VAL A 154 -5.72 15.48 12.82
N ILE A 155 -4.70 15.83 13.57
CA ILE A 155 -4.64 17.02 14.42
C ILE A 155 -3.78 18.06 13.71
N GLY A 156 -4.35 19.23 13.47
CA GLY A 156 -3.65 20.29 12.75
C GLY A 156 -3.49 20.02 11.26
N LYS A 157 -2.46 20.61 10.66
CA LYS A 157 -2.14 20.42 9.24
C LYS A 157 -1.01 19.40 9.08
N PRO A 158 -1.12 18.44 8.15
CA PRO A 158 0.02 17.58 7.81
C PRO A 158 1.22 18.39 7.33
N VAL A 159 2.42 17.95 7.68
CA VAL A 159 3.67 18.49 7.15
C VAL A 159 4.01 17.73 5.88
N VAL A 160 3.86 18.37 4.72
CA VAL A 160 4.01 17.74 3.41
C VAL A 160 5.34 18.13 2.77
N GLY A 161 6.13 17.13 2.39
CA GLY A 161 7.43 17.32 1.77
C GLY A 161 8.51 17.77 2.74
N LEU A 162 9.73 17.93 2.22
CA LEU A 162 10.88 18.51 2.91
C LEU A 162 11.25 19.83 2.22
N LEU A 163 10.30 20.80 2.18
CA LEU A 163 10.45 22.02 1.40
C LEU A 163 11.46 23.00 2.00
N THR A 164 11.48 23.12 3.32
CA THR A 164 12.32 24.08 4.04
C THR A 164 13.06 23.36 5.15
N ALA A 165 14.22 22.78 4.82
CA ALA A 165 14.99 21.95 5.75
C ALA A 165 15.30 22.66 7.06
N ASP A 166 15.62 23.97 7.02
CA ASP A 166 15.99 24.75 8.20
C ASP A 166 14.84 24.91 9.22
N PHE A 167 13.59 24.82 8.76
CA PHE A 167 12.41 24.95 9.60
C PHE A 167 11.67 23.62 9.79
N TYR A 168 12.14 22.54 9.18
CA TYR A 168 11.41 21.26 9.19
C TYR A 168 11.21 20.73 10.61
N ALA A 169 12.25 20.76 11.44
CA ALA A 169 12.15 20.37 12.84
C ALA A 169 11.06 21.16 13.58
N ALA A 170 11.05 22.49 13.42
CA ALA A 170 10.06 23.35 14.08
C ALA A 170 8.62 23.01 13.66
N TYR A 171 8.38 22.65 12.39
CA TYR A 171 7.06 22.19 11.95
C TYR A 171 6.65 20.86 12.57
N LEU A 172 7.59 19.93 12.73
CA LEU A 172 7.34 18.66 13.41
C LEU A 172 7.01 18.87 14.88
N GLU A 173 7.80 19.73 15.56
CA GLU A 173 7.59 20.10 16.95
C GLU A 173 6.21 20.73 17.15
N GLN A 174 5.87 21.72 16.33
CA GLN A 174 4.56 22.37 16.37
C GLN A 174 3.41 21.37 16.16
N ALA A 175 3.57 20.41 15.26
CA ALA A 175 2.55 19.39 15.03
C ALA A 175 2.36 18.48 16.25
N ILE A 176 3.47 18.07 16.91
CA ILE A 176 3.42 17.27 18.13
C ILE A 176 2.79 18.08 19.27
N ASP A 177 3.15 19.34 19.43
CA ASP A 177 2.60 20.23 20.47
C ASP A 177 1.10 20.42 20.31
N ALA A 178 0.63 20.65 19.08
CA ALA A 178 -0.79 20.71 18.78
C ALA A 178 -1.50 19.39 19.14
N GLY A 179 -0.85 18.25 18.86
CA GLY A 179 -1.34 16.92 19.24
C GLY A 179 -1.51 16.76 20.74
N ILE A 180 -0.49 17.13 21.51
CA ILE A 180 -0.51 17.10 22.98
C ILE A 180 -1.59 18.02 23.52
N GLY A 181 -1.66 19.26 23.04
CA GLY A 181 -2.66 20.24 23.45
C GLY A 181 -4.08 19.69 23.24
N ARG A 182 -4.35 19.09 22.09
CA ARG A 182 -5.64 18.47 21.78
C ARG A 182 -5.99 17.34 22.75
N LEU A 183 -5.04 16.45 23.07
CA LEU A 183 -5.27 15.29 23.92
C LEU A 183 -5.37 15.64 25.41
N ARG A 184 -4.74 16.72 25.82
CA ARG A 184 -4.76 17.19 27.23
C ARG A 184 -5.84 18.23 27.50
N GLY A 185 -6.59 18.64 26.48
CA GLY A 185 -7.65 19.66 26.62
C GLY A 185 -7.13 21.10 26.75
N THR A 186 -5.86 21.32 26.49
CA THR A 186 -5.23 22.66 26.42
C THR A 186 -5.28 23.13 24.96
N THR A 187 -6.46 23.58 24.51
CA THR A 187 -6.58 24.35 23.27
C THR A 187 -6.10 25.75 23.55
N GLY A 188 -4.92 26.11 23.02
CA GLY A 188 -4.47 27.50 22.96
C GLY A 188 -5.25 28.27 21.90
#